data_1bd8c837e460ce9897a74884887cf542
#
_entry.id   1bd8c837e460ce9897a74884887cf542
#
_cell.length_a   1.000
_cell.length_b   1.000
_cell.length_c   1.000
_cell.angle_alpha   90.00
_cell.angle_beta   90.00
_cell.angle_gamma   90.00
#
_symmetry.space_group_name_H-M   'P 1'
#
loop_
_entity.id
_entity.type
_entity.pdbx_description
1 polymer ?
#
loop_
_entity_poly.entity_id
_entity_poly.type
_entity_poly.pdbx_seq_one_letter_code
_entity_poly.pdbx_strand_id
1 'polypeptide(L)'
;MAFSLKGVAYITGAGSGIGQYAAYAMARQGVRSFALLDRNPVTKTVQQLKRDYPHISIKEFEMDVADESAVNDSVDKTVKEFGRIDYALNNAGIGGALKTTDQIEKSEFERIMSINTTGVWLCQRAQIRQMLKQDKWSDSYRSYRGSIVNTASMYGKVGPTLNVPATAYSTSKHAVVGLTKADAIAMAPRGIKINAICPGYVLTPLVESTMDKGSVMDDERVKVPVQRFASMEEIGDVIAFLHSDASSYVVGSALVADGGFTIQ
;
A
#
# COMPACT_ATOMS: atom_id res chain seq x y z
N MET A 1 -20.45 -12.68 2.37
CA MET A 1 -19.34 -11.72 2.07
C MET A 1 -19.66 -11.07 0.74
N ALA A 2 -19.45 -9.76 0.60
CA ALA A 2 -19.78 -9.03 -0.64
C ALA A 2 -18.84 -9.39 -1.82
N PHE A 3 -17.63 -9.86 -1.54
CA PHE A 3 -16.64 -10.34 -2.50
C PHE A 3 -15.70 -11.36 -1.83
N SER A 4 -14.92 -12.07 -2.63
CA SER A 4 -13.94 -13.03 -2.16
C SER A 4 -12.64 -12.86 -2.96
N LEU A 5 -11.50 -13.06 -2.30
CA LEU A 5 -10.18 -13.03 -2.89
C LEU A 5 -9.59 -14.45 -2.90
N LYS A 6 -9.07 -14.85 -4.05
CA LYS A 6 -8.39 -16.16 -4.21
C LYS A 6 -7.03 -15.93 -4.85
N GLY A 7 -6.00 -16.57 -4.33
CA GLY A 7 -4.66 -16.46 -4.91
C GLY A 7 -3.61 -15.98 -3.91
N VAL A 8 -2.54 -15.43 -4.44
CA VAL A 8 -1.32 -15.06 -3.71
C VAL A 8 -1.24 -13.55 -3.53
N ALA A 9 -1.10 -13.11 -2.28
CA ALA A 9 -0.85 -11.71 -1.93
C ALA A 9 0.64 -11.46 -1.65
N TYR A 10 1.17 -10.40 -2.23
CA TYR A 10 2.52 -9.87 -2.02
C TYR A 10 2.39 -8.48 -1.40
N ILE A 11 2.86 -8.29 -0.16
CA ILE A 11 2.62 -7.07 0.62
C ILE A 11 3.93 -6.53 1.16
N THR A 12 4.31 -5.31 0.75
CA THR A 12 5.45 -4.59 1.33
C THR A 12 5.02 -3.72 2.51
N GLY A 13 5.90 -3.55 3.51
CA GLY A 13 5.55 -2.85 4.75
C GLY A 13 4.54 -3.64 5.58
N ALA A 14 4.65 -4.97 5.59
CA ALA A 14 3.68 -5.89 6.20
C ALA A 14 3.89 -6.10 7.71
N GLY A 15 4.95 -5.55 8.29
CA GLY A 15 5.29 -5.75 9.70
C GLY A 15 4.41 -4.98 10.67
N SER A 16 3.80 -3.87 10.22
CA SER A 16 2.96 -3.01 11.06
C SER A 16 1.99 -2.15 10.24
N GLY A 17 1.12 -1.43 10.94
CA GLY A 17 0.27 -0.39 10.34
C GLY A 17 -0.66 -0.90 9.23
N ILE A 18 -0.81 -0.11 8.18
CA ILE A 18 -1.77 -0.40 7.09
C ILE A 18 -1.45 -1.72 6.38
N GLY A 19 -0.16 -2.03 6.13
CA GLY A 19 0.22 -3.28 5.44
C GLY A 19 -0.13 -4.53 6.23
N GLN A 20 0.05 -4.51 7.54
CA GLN A 20 -0.37 -5.57 8.45
C GLN A 20 -1.88 -5.79 8.41
N TYR A 21 -2.66 -4.73 8.54
CA TYR A 21 -4.13 -4.82 8.55
C TYR A 21 -4.71 -5.11 7.17
N ALA A 22 -4.04 -4.71 6.09
CA ALA A 22 -4.38 -5.16 4.75
C ALA A 22 -4.21 -6.68 4.60
N ALA A 23 -3.14 -7.27 5.15
CA ALA A 23 -2.98 -8.73 5.19
C ALA A 23 -4.13 -9.42 5.93
N TYR A 24 -4.56 -8.87 7.09
CA TYR A 24 -5.72 -9.40 7.85
C TYR A 24 -7.02 -9.28 7.05
N ALA A 25 -7.27 -8.12 6.42
CA ALA A 25 -8.46 -7.91 5.60
C ALA A 25 -8.49 -8.86 4.41
N MET A 26 -7.37 -9.04 3.71
CA MET A 26 -7.28 -9.97 2.58
C MET A 26 -7.46 -11.43 3.01
N ALA A 27 -6.92 -11.84 4.16
CA ALA A 27 -7.13 -13.17 4.72
C ALA A 27 -8.60 -13.41 5.10
N ARG A 28 -9.28 -12.40 5.67
CA ARG A 28 -10.72 -12.42 5.95
C ARG A 28 -11.55 -12.58 4.68
N GLN A 29 -11.10 -12.04 3.56
CA GLN A 29 -11.75 -12.17 2.26
C GLN A 29 -11.37 -13.45 1.49
N GLY A 30 -10.48 -14.29 2.01
CA GLY A 30 -10.22 -15.63 1.45
C GLY A 30 -8.81 -15.88 0.93
N VAL A 31 -7.90 -14.90 0.93
CA VAL A 31 -6.49 -15.14 0.60
C VAL A 31 -5.89 -16.11 1.61
N ARG A 32 -5.13 -17.11 1.11
CA ARG A 32 -4.49 -18.15 1.94
C ARG A 32 -2.99 -18.30 1.67
N SER A 33 -2.44 -17.57 0.72
CA SER A 33 -1.01 -17.56 0.40
C SER A 33 -0.48 -16.13 0.43
N PHE A 34 0.54 -15.88 1.25
CA PHE A 34 1.09 -14.54 1.46
C PHE A 34 2.61 -14.53 1.35
N ALA A 35 3.14 -13.58 0.57
CA ALA A 35 4.48 -13.05 0.71
C ALA A 35 4.41 -11.76 1.54
N LEU A 36 4.97 -11.77 2.73
CA LEU A 36 4.99 -10.62 3.65
C LEU A 36 6.40 -10.07 3.73
N LEU A 37 6.56 -8.81 3.35
CA LEU A 37 7.86 -8.16 3.17
C LEU A 37 7.93 -6.90 4.02
N ASP A 38 9.02 -6.75 4.76
CA ASP A 38 9.31 -5.54 5.53
C ASP A 38 10.83 -5.46 5.77
N ARG A 39 11.33 -4.29 6.08
CA ARG A 39 12.71 -4.11 6.56
C ARG A 39 12.89 -4.64 7.99
N ASN A 40 11.79 -4.70 8.74
CA ASN A 40 11.74 -5.22 10.09
C ASN A 40 11.00 -6.58 10.11
N PRO A 41 11.20 -7.39 11.15
CA PRO A 41 10.48 -8.68 11.27
C PRO A 41 8.96 -8.52 11.22
N VAL A 42 8.30 -9.36 10.43
CA VAL A 42 6.82 -9.41 10.28
C VAL A 42 6.16 -10.37 11.29
N THR A 43 6.86 -10.75 12.35
CA THR A 43 6.49 -11.80 13.31
C THR A 43 5.07 -11.63 13.88
N LYS A 44 4.69 -10.41 14.29
CA LYS A 44 3.35 -10.14 14.84
C LYS A 44 2.24 -10.42 13.82
N THR A 45 2.45 -10.00 12.58
CA THR A 45 1.50 -10.22 11.48
C THR A 45 1.33 -11.71 11.20
N VAL A 46 2.44 -12.44 11.12
CA VAL A 46 2.46 -13.88 10.87
C VAL A 46 1.76 -14.66 11.99
N GLN A 47 2.08 -14.35 13.25
CA GLN A 47 1.46 -15.01 14.41
C GLN A 47 -0.06 -14.83 14.42
N GLN A 48 -0.54 -13.60 14.17
CA GLN A 48 -1.96 -13.31 14.13
C GLN A 48 -2.65 -14.07 12.97
N LEU A 49 -2.08 -14.02 11.76
CA LEU A 49 -2.63 -14.71 10.59
C LEU A 49 -2.70 -16.23 10.82
N LYS A 50 -1.65 -16.85 11.34
CA LYS A 50 -1.63 -18.29 11.62
C LYS A 50 -2.60 -18.70 12.73
N ARG A 51 -2.81 -17.84 13.73
CA ARG A 51 -3.79 -18.06 14.79
C ARG A 51 -5.22 -18.08 14.26
N ASP A 52 -5.57 -17.09 13.42
CA ASP A 52 -6.93 -16.90 12.92
C ASP A 52 -7.24 -17.80 11.71
N TYR A 53 -6.20 -18.22 10.97
CA TYR A 53 -6.28 -19.04 9.76
C TYR A 53 -5.20 -20.13 9.75
N PRO A 54 -5.40 -21.27 10.47
CA PRO A 54 -4.37 -22.31 10.66
C PRO A 54 -3.78 -22.90 9.35
N HIS A 55 -4.52 -22.84 8.24
CA HIS A 55 -4.09 -23.38 6.93
C HIS A 55 -3.50 -22.30 5.99
N ILE A 56 -3.11 -21.15 6.54
CA ILE A 56 -2.50 -20.10 5.73
C ILE A 56 -1.03 -20.41 5.46
N SER A 57 -0.60 -20.18 4.23
CA SER A 57 0.81 -20.31 3.82
C SER A 57 1.45 -18.93 3.75
N ILE A 58 2.57 -18.75 4.44
CA ILE A 58 3.26 -17.45 4.52
C ILE A 58 4.74 -17.64 4.22
N LYS A 59 5.25 -16.82 3.29
CA LYS A 59 6.67 -16.59 3.06
C LYS A 59 7.04 -15.22 3.57
N GLU A 60 8.03 -15.14 4.44
CA GLU A 60 8.53 -13.92 5.06
C GLU A 60 9.81 -13.47 4.36
N PHE A 61 9.94 -12.14 4.14
CA PHE A 61 11.16 -11.54 3.58
C PHE A 61 11.55 -10.31 4.38
N GLU A 62 12.78 -10.28 4.85
CA GLU A 62 13.41 -9.04 5.30
C GLU A 62 13.99 -8.34 4.06
N MET A 63 13.46 -7.16 3.72
CA MET A 63 13.77 -6.49 2.46
C MET A 63 13.60 -4.97 2.56
N ASP A 64 14.60 -4.24 2.07
CA ASP A 64 14.46 -2.82 1.76
C ASP A 64 13.93 -2.66 0.33
N VAL A 65 12.80 -1.93 0.17
CA VAL A 65 12.21 -1.68 -1.14
C VAL A 65 13.08 -0.80 -2.05
N ALA A 66 14.05 -0.09 -1.50
CA ALA A 66 15.02 0.70 -2.25
C ALA A 66 16.14 -0.15 -2.88
N ASP A 67 16.27 -1.42 -2.49
CA ASP A 67 17.22 -2.37 -3.08
C ASP A 67 16.57 -3.14 -4.24
N GLU A 68 16.97 -2.79 -5.47
CA GLU A 68 16.44 -3.42 -6.68
C GLU A 68 16.69 -4.94 -6.74
N SER A 69 17.87 -5.39 -6.29
CA SER A 69 18.20 -6.82 -6.29
C SER A 69 17.31 -7.58 -5.32
N ALA A 70 17.16 -7.06 -4.10
CA ALA A 70 16.31 -7.65 -3.08
C ALA A 70 14.83 -7.71 -3.53
N VAL A 71 14.34 -6.67 -4.21
CA VAL A 71 12.98 -6.65 -4.78
C VAL A 71 12.81 -7.74 -5.83
N ASN A 72 13.71 -7.85 -6.81
CA ASN A 72 13.63 -8.87 -7.86
C ASN A 72 13.68 -10.29 -7.26
N ASP A 73 14.63 -10.53 -6.37
CA ASP A 73 14.79 -11.81 -5.65
C ASP A 73 13.53 -12.21 -4.88
N SER A 74 12.87 -11.26 -4.23
CA SER A 74 11.66 -11.53 -3.44
C SER A 74 10.48 -11.92 -4.33
N VAL A 75 10.34 -11.31 -5.51
CA VAL A 75 9.33 -11.70 -6.51
C VAL A 75 9.61 -13.12 -7.01
N ASP A 76 10.86 -13.40 -7.41
CA ASP A 76 11.24 -14.74 -7.92
C ASP A 76 11.03 -15.83 -6.87
N LYS A 77 11.42 -15.57 -5.61
CA LYS A 77 11.20 -16.51 -4.49
C LYS A 77 9.72 -16.70 -4.15
N THR A 78 8.90 -15.64 -4.29
CA THR A 78 7.44 -15.74 -4.11
C THR A 78 6.82 -16.61 -5.19
N VAL A 79 7.24 -16.42 -6.45
CA VAL A 79 6.75 -17.23 -7.58
C VAL A 79 7.23 -18.68 -7.46
N LYS A 80 8.46 -18.91 -7.02
CA LYS A 80 8.96 -20.27 -6.76
C LYS A 80 8.15 -20.99 -5.70
N GLU A 81 7.69 -20.28 -4.65
CA GLU A 81 6.92 -20.86 -3.55
C GLU A 81 5.44 -21.09 -3.92
N PHE A 82 4.80 -20.11 -4.56
CA PHE A 82 3.35 -20.07 -4.75
C PHE A 82 2.90 -20.13 -6.21
N GLY A 83 3.83 -20.11 -7.17
CA GLY A 83 3.57 -20.20 -8.60
C GLY A 83 3.19 -18.88 -9.27
N ARG A 84 2.68 -17.88 -8.53
CA ARG A 84 2.15 -16.63 -9.08
C ARG A 84 2.07 -15.50 -8.04
N ILE A 85 1.72 -14.29 -8.49
CA ILE A 85 1.33 -13.16 -7.65
C ILE A 85 0.03 -12.58 -8.23
N ASP A 86 -1.05 -12.60 -7.44
CA ASP A 86 -2.36 -12.10 -7.87
C ASP A 86 -2.67 -10.71 -7.36
N TYR A 87 -2.27 -10.45 -6.14
CA TYR A 87 -2.50 -9.19 -5.44
C TYR A 87 -1.18 -8.64 -4.93
N ALA A 88 -0.80 -7.46 -5.39
CA ALA A 88 0.40 -6.80 -4.92
C ALA A 88 0.06 -5.47 -4.25
N LEU A 89 0.39 -5.34 -2.96
CA LEU A 89 0.26 -4.11 -2.20
C LEU A 89 1.63 -3.47 -1.97
N ASN A 90 1.89 -2.36 -2.63
CA ASN A 90 3.08 -1.55 -2.43
C ASN A 90 2.82 -0.51 -1.34
N ASN A 91 3.02 -0.92 -0.07
CA ASN A 91 2.68 -0.12 1.09
C ASN A 91 3.89 0.39 1.87
N ALA A 92 5.07 -0.22 1.74
CA ALA A 92 6.27 0.24 2.42
C ALA A 92 6.53 1.74 2.17
N GLY A 93 6.80 2.48 3.22
CA GLY A 93 7.04 3.91 3.15
C GLY A 93 7.38 4.53 4.50
N ILE A 94 7.89 5.74 4.46
CA ILE A 94 8.28 6.53 5.65
C ILE A 94 7.66 7.92 5.57
N GLY A 95 7.39 8.54 6.74
CA GLY A 95 6.85 9.90 6.83
C GLY A 95 7.89 10.99 6.53
N GLY A 96 9.09 10.82 7.04
CA GLY A 96 10.12 11.86 7.03
C GLY A 96 9.88 12.96 8.08
N ALA A 97 10.72 13.97 8.08
CA ALA A 97 10.58 15.12 8.96
C ALA A 97 9.46 16.06 8.48
N LEU A 98 8.76 16.66 9.45
CA LEU A 98 7.79 17.71 9.20
C LEU A 98 8.51 19.04 9.01
N LYS A 99 9.01 19.28 7.79
CA LYS A 99 9.81 20.44 7.42
C LYS A 99 9.34 21.05 6.11
N THR A 100 9.50 22.36 6.02
CA THR A 100 9.37 23.14 4.78
C THR A 100 10.60 22.95 3.88
N THR A 101 10.50 23.34 2.62
CA THR A 101 11.57 23.13 1.62
C THR A 101 12.91 23.78 2.01
N ASP A 102 12.89 24.93 2.65
CA ASP A 102 14.06 25.66 3.10
C ASP A 102 14.79 25.01 4.29
N GLN A 103 14.16 24.03 4.95
CA GLN A 103 14.66 23.38 6.15
C GLN A 103 15.05 21.90 5.94
N ILE A 104 14.66 21.31 4.80
CA ILE A 104 14.93 19.90 4.55
C ILE A 104 16.27 19.71 3.85
N GLU A 105 17.11 18.85 4.41
CA GLU A 105 18.38 18.50 3.79
C GLU A 105 18.17 17.61 2.55
N LYS A 106 19.06 17.78 1.54
CA LYS A 106 19.02 16.99 0.31
C LYS A 106 19.01 15.48 0.58
N SER A 107 19.86 15.02 1.47
CA SER A 107 19.94 13.58 1.83
C SER A 107 18.64 13.03 2.41
N GLU A 108 17.92 13.82 3.20
CA GLU A 108 16.64 13.42 3.76
C GLU A 108 15.57 13.38 2.67
N PHE A 109 15.52 14.40 1.80
CA PHE A 109 14.62 14.41 0.64
C PHE A 109 14.85 13.19 -0.25
N GLU A 110 16.11 12.91 -0.61
CA GLU A 110 16.49 11.76 -1.44
C GLU A 110 16.13 10.43 -0.77
N ARG A 111 16.33 10.29 0.55
CA ARG A 111 15.94 9.10 1.30
C ARG A 111 14.43 8.85 1.24
N ILE A 112 13.60 9.90 1.39
CA ILE A 112 12.15 9.78 1.29
C ILE A 112 11.75 9.36 -0.13
N MET A 113 12.32 10.00 -1.15
CA MET A 113 12.04 9.68 -2.54
C MET A 113 12.49 8.27 -2.93
N SER A 114 13.64 7.82 -2.44
CA SER A 114 14.15 6.47 -2.74
C SER A 114 13.24 5.37 -2.20
N ILE A 115 12.67 5.55 -1.01
CA ILE A 115 11.77 4.56 -0.41
C ILE A 115 10.34 4.70 -0.95
N ASN A 116 9.76 5.91 -0.84
CA ASN A 116 8.35 6.12 -1.11
C ASN A 116 7.98 6.16 -2.60
N THR A 117 8.94 6.46 -3.47
CA THR A 117 8.71 6.60 -4.92
C THR A 117 9.48 5.55 -5.71
N THR A 118 10.81 5.55 -5.63
CA THR A 118 11.64 4.59 -6.36
C THR A 118 11.36 3.17 -5.91
N GLY A 119 11.24 2.92 -4.60
CA GLY A 119 10.91 1.61 -4.05
C GLY A 119 9.55 1.09 -4.52
N VAL A 120 8.52 1.95 -4.54
CA VAL A 120 7.20 1.59 -5.11
C VAL A 120 7.33 1.24 -6.59
N TRP A 121 8.07 2.03 -7.37
CA TRP A 121 8.31 1.77 -8.80
C TRP A 121 9.08 0.45 -9.02
N LEU A 122 10.13 0.18 -8.24
CA LEU A 122 10.89 -1.07 -8.34
C LEU A 122 10.00 -2.29 -8.09
N CYS A 123 9.21 -2.26 -7.01
CA CYS A 123 8.25 -3.31 -6.69
C CYS A 123 7.21 -3.48 -7.80
N GLN A 124 6.57 -2.39 -8.22
CA GLN A 124 5.55 -2.41 -9.27
C GLN A 124 6.11 -2.96 -10.59
N ARG A 125 7.31 -2.53 -10.97
CA ARG A 125 7.98 -3.02 -12.19
C ARG A 125 8.22 -4.54 -12.15
N ALA A 126 8.74 -5.06 -11.04
CA ALA A 126 8.99 -6.49 -10.88
C ALA A 126 7.67 -7.29 -10.90
N GLN A 127 6.65 -6.79 -10.21
CA GLN A 127 5.31 -7.38 -10.17
C GLN A 127 4.65 -7.39 -11.55
N ILE A 128 4.71 -6.28 -12.31
CA ILE A 128 4.19 -6.20 -13.68
C ILE A 128 4.89 -7.23 -14.58
N ARG A 129 6.23 -7.32 -14.54
CA ARG A 129 7.01 -8.30 -15.31
C ARG A 129 6.57 -9.73 -15.01
N GLN A 130 6.27 -10.03 -13.77
CA GLN A 130 5.77 -11.35 -13.37
C GLN A 130 4.32 -11.55 -13.80
N MET A 131 3.42 -10.62 -13.54
CA MET A 131 2.00 -10.74 -13.87
C MET A 131 1.76 -10.88 -15.39
N LEU A 132 2.62 -10.31 -16.23
CA LEU A 132 2.56 -10.47 -17.68
C LEU A 132 2.86 -11.90 -18.16
N LYS A 133 3.51 -12.72 -17.35
CA LYS A 133 3.78 -14.14 -17.63
C LYS A 133 2.64 -15.06 -17.17
N GLN A 134 1.67 -14.54 -16.42
CA GLN A 134 0.57 -15.29 -15.81
C GLN A 134 -0.68 -15.26 -16.69
N ASP A 135 -1.47 -16.33 -16.61
CA ASP A 135 -2.81 -16.35 -17.18
C ASP A 135 -3.80 -15.68 -16.22
N LYS A 136 -4.92 -15.20 -16.78
CA LYS A 136 -6.07 -14.79 -15.98
C LYS A 136 -6.67 -15.98 -15.25
N TRP A 137 -7.34 -15.75 -14.13
CA TRP A 137 -8.04 -16.81 -13.39
C TRP A 137 -9.19 -17.45 -14.16
N SER A 138 -9.80 -16.69 -15.06
CA SER A 138 -10.93 -17.13 -15.88
C SER A 138 -11.10 -16.23 -17.09
N ASP A 139 -11.95 -16.64 -18.02
CA ASP A 139 -12.36 -15.85 -19.20
C ASP A 139 -13.36 -14.73 -18.87
N SER A 140 -13.76 -14.59 -17.61
CA SER A 140 -14.62 -13.49 -17.17
C SER A 140 -14.01 -12.13 -17.50
N TYR A 141 -14.82 -11.20 -18.01
CA TYR A 141 -14.42 -9.81 -18.25
C TYR A 141 -13.97 -9.09 -16.97
N ARG A 142 -14.29 -9.60 -15.78
CA ARG A 142 -13.82 -9.10 -14.49
C ARG A 142 -12.47 -9.66 -14.07
N SER A 143 -11.96 -10.68 -14.76
CA SER A 143 -10.72 -11.36 -14.39
C SER A 143 -9.49 -10.65 -14.92
N TYR A 144 -8.48 -10.52 -14.09
CA TYR A 144 -7.18 -9.94 -14.38
C TYR A 144 -6.06 -10.97 -14.21
N ARG A 145 -4.88 -10.71 -14.80
CA ARG A 145 -3.63 -11.46 -14.54
C ARG A 145 -3.09 -11.16 -13.14
N GLY A 146 -3.37 -9.96 -12.67
CA GLY A 146 -3.01 -9.47 -11.35
C GLY A 146 -3.59 -8.09 -11.05
N SER A 147 -3.60 -7.74 -9.78
CA SER A 147 -4.07 -6.45 -9.27
C SER A 147 -3.00 -5.83 -8.38
N ILE A 148 -2.62 -4.59 -8.68
CA ILE A 148 -1.63 -3.81 -7.91
C ILE A 148 -2.36 -2.65 -7.23
N VAL A 149 -2.10 -2.46 -5.94
CA VAL A 149 -2.52 -1.28 -5.18
C VAL A 149 -1.28 -0.61 -4.59
N ASN A 150 -1.13 0.68 -4.85
CA ASN A 150 -0.06 1.50 -4.29
C ASN A 150 -0.60 2.35 -3.14
N THR A 151 0.06 2.33 -1.99
CA THR A 151 -0.30 3.20 -0.86
C THR A 151 0.28 4.60 -1.08
N ALA A 152 -0.57 5.51 -1.58
CA ALA A 152 -0.26 6.93 -1.67
C ALA A 152 -0.61 7.64 -0.33
N SER A 153 -1.33 8.73 -0.36
CA SER A 153 -1.83 9.51 0.77
C SER A 153 -2.83 10.55 0.26
N MET A 154 -3.68 11.10 1.12
CA MET A 154 -4.41 12.34 0.84
C MET A 154 -3.44 13.45 0.42
N TYR A 155 -2.22 13.48 0.98
CA TYR A 155 -1.14 14.38 0.57
C TYR A 155 -0.47 14.04 -0.77
N GLY A 156 -0.96 13.06 -1.49
CA GLY A 156 -0.75 12.83 -2.91
C GLY A 156 -1.83 13.44 -3.80
N LYS A 157 -2.83 14.12 -3.20
CA LYS A 157 -3.96 14.77 -3.88
C LYS A 157 -4.04 16.28 -3.58
N VAL A 158 -3.68 16.64 -2.34
CA VAL A 158 -3.64 18.02 -1.85
C VAL A 158 -2.32 18.31 -1.16
N GLY A 159 -2.00 19.59 -0.96
CA GLY A 159 -0.86 19.99 -0.14
C GLY A 159 -1.07 19.66 1.33
N PRO A 160 0.01 19.49 2.10
CA PRO A 160 -0.07 19.34 3.55
C PRO A 160 -0.54 20.64 4.22
N THR A 161 -1.09 20.52 5.44
CA THR A 161 -1.51 21.69 6.22
C THR A 161 -0.31 22.47 6.74
N LEU A 162 -0.53 23.71 7.15
CA LEU A 162 0.53 24.54 7.75
C LEU A 162 1.11 23.91 9.02
N ASN A 163 0.29 23.20 9.78
CA ASN A 163 0.70 22.53 11.02
C ASN A 163 1.51 21.24 10.78
N VAL A 164 1.44 20.68 9.56
CA VAL A 164 2.11 19.43 9.19
C VAL A 164 2.91 19.64 7.90
N PRO A 165 3.98 20.46 7.92
CA PRO A 165 4.73 20.81 6.71
C PRO A 165 5.56 19.61 6.23
N ALA A 166 4.95 18.73 5.44
CA ALA A 166 5.52 17.46 4.97
C ALA A 166 5.89 17.50 3.48
N THR A 167 6.74 18.46 3.05
CA THR A 167 7.04 18.72 1.64
C THR A 167 7.56 17.49 0.89
N ALA A 168 8.62 16.84 1.39
CA ALA A 168 9.20 15.67 0.71
C ALA A 168 8.23 14.49 0.67
N TYR A 169 7.50 14.24 1.76
CA TYR A 169 6.48 13.21 1.83
C TYR A 169 5.36 13.46 0.80
N SER A 170 4.79 14.66 0.81
CA SER A 170 3.74 15.05 -0.15
C SER A 170 4.21 14.90 -1.59
N THR A 171 5.42 15.38 -1.92
CA THR A 171 6.04 15.19 -3.23
C THR A 171 6.10 13.72 -3.61
N SER A 172 6.60 12.86 -2.71
CA SER A 172 6.70 11.42 -2.96
C SER A 172 5.34 10.77 -3.22
N LYS A 173 4.29 11.18 -2.49
CA LYS A 173 2.94 10.60 -2.63
C LYS A 173 2.21 11.11 -3.87
N HIS A 174 2.46 12.32 -4.33
CA HIS A 174 2.02 12.79 -5.66
C HIS A 174 2.69 11.97 -6.79
N ALA A 175 3.98 11.67 -6.66
CA ALA A 175 4.69 10.84 -7.62
C ALA A 175 4.09 9.42 -7.70
N VAL A 176 3.70 8.81 -6.57
CA VAL A 176 3.01 7.49 -6.54
C VAL A 176 1.66 7.56 -7.27
N VAL A 177 0.90 8.63 -7.10
CA VAL A 177 -0.37 8.83 -7.83
C VAL A 177 -0.11 8.95 -9.34
N GLY A 178 0.91 9.71 -9.74
CA GLY A 178 1.32 9.85 -11.14
C GLY A 178 1.74 8.52 -11.76
N LEU A 179 2.63 7.78 -11.08
CA LEU A 179 3.06 6.43 -11.45
C LEU A 179 1.88 5.48 -11.64
N THR A 180 0.96 5.46 -10.67
CA THR A 180 -0.24 4.62 -10.72
C THR A 180 -1.07 4.87 -11.97
N LYS A 181 -1.33 6.13 -12.30
CA LYS A 181 -2.13 6.50 -13.48
C LYS A 181 -1.43 6.13 -14.78
N ALA A 182 -0.13 6.43 -14.89
CA ALA A 182 0.65 6.17 -16.09
C ALA A 182 0.68 4.67 -16.40
N ASP A 183 1.02 3.83 -15.42
CA ASP A 183 1.12 2.39 -15.64
C ASP A 183 -0.26 1.72 -15.76
N ALA A 184 -1.30 2.23 -15.11
CA ALA A 184 -2.65 1.71 -15.25
C ALA A 184 -3.14 1.79 -16.70
N ILE A 185 -2.92 2.91 -17.39
CA ILE A 185 -3.28 3.09 -18.82
C ILE A 185 -2.54 2.06 -19.68
N ALA A 186 -1.26 1.85 -19.44
CA ALA A 186 -0.43 0.95 -20.24
C ALA A 186 -0.71 -0.54 -19.96
N MET A 187 -1.11 -0.89 -18.73
CA MET A 187 -1.24 -2.27 -18.28
C MET A 187 -2.68 -2.80 -18.29
N ALA A 188 -3.70 -1.96 -18.24
CA ALA A 188 -5.09 -2.41 -18.29
C ALA A 188 -5.42 -3.22 -19.55
N PRO A 189 -5.02 -2.82 -20.79
CA PRO A 189 -5.23 -3.63 -21.97
C PRO A 189 -4.50 -4.98 -21.95
N ARG A 190 -3.46 -5.08 -21.10
CA ARG A 190 -2.64 -6.28 -20.91
C ARG A 190 -3.16 -7.16 -19.75
N GLY A 191 -4.30 -6.80 -19.15
CA GLY A 191 -4.95 -7.57 -18.11
C GLY A 191 -4.35 -7.39 -16.72
N ILE A 192 -3.73 -6.24 -16.41
CA ILE A 192 -3.27 -5.92 -15.06
C ILE A 192 -4.02 -4.68 -14.56
N LYS A 193 -4.64 -4.78 -13.41
CA LYS A 193 -5.36 -3.69 -12.75
C LYS A 193 -4.43 -2.98 -11.77
N ILE A 194 -4.29 -1.65 -11.89
CA ILE A 194 -3.43 -0.85 -11.02
C ILE A 194 -4.24 0.33 -10.48
N ASN A 195 -4.22 0.52 -9.14
CA ASN A 195 -4.87 1.62 -8.45
C ASN A 195 -3.98 2.15 -7.31
N ALA A 196 -4.30 3.31 -6.79
CA ALA A 196 -3.74 3.81 -5.55
C ALA A 196 -4.84 3.98 -4.50
N ILE A 197 -4.52 3.67 -3.23
CA ILE A 197 -5.26 4.14 -2.07
C ILE A 197 -4.60 5.42 -1.55
N CYS A 198 -5.41 6.43 -1.23
CA CYS A 198 -4.97 7.70 -0.65
C CYS A 198 -5.59 7.86 0.75
N PRO A 199 -5.02 7.24 1.80
CA PRO A 199 -5.54 7.38 3.15
C PRO A 199 -5.38 8.81 3.66
N GLY A 200 -6.32 9.23 4.52
CA GLY A 200 -6.16 10.38 5.41
C GLY A 200 -5.28 10.04 6.61
N TYR A 201 -5.57 10.67 7.75
CA TYR A 201 -4.95 10.32 9.02
C TYR A 201 -5.47 8.97 9.53
N VAL A 202 -4.56 8.04 9.76
CA VAL A 202 -4.83 6.67 10.22
C VAL A 202 -4.04 6.43 11.50
N LEU A 203 -4.67 5.87 12.53
CA LEU A 203 -4.02 5.52 13.80
C LEU A 203 -3.03 4.37 13.59
N THR A 204 -1.89 4.70 13.02
CA THR A 204 -0.75 3.81 12.83
C THR A 204 0.34 4.11 13.85
N PRO A 205 1.28 3.18 14.13
CA PRO A 205 2.43 3.48 14.97
C PRO A 205 3.22 4.72 14.52
N LEU A 206 3.22 5.02 13.22
CA LEU A 206 3.84 6.22 12.66
C LEU A 206 3.15 7.50 13.14
N VAL A 207 1.80 7.53 13.13
CA VAL A 207 1.02 8.70 13.58
C VAL A 207 1.00 8.77 15.10
N GLU A 208 0.82 7.63 15.80
CA GLU A 208 0.83 7.57 17.27
C GLU A 208 2.14 8.11 17.86
N SER A 209 3.29 7.88 17.21
CA SER A 209 4.57 8.41 17.65
C SER A 209 4.68 9.95 17.59
N THR A 210 3.74 10.62 16.93
CA THR A 210 3.65 12.08 16.83
C THR A 210 2.53 12.67 17.70
N MET A 211 1.78 11.82 18.44
CA MET A 211 0.62 12.22 19.25
C MET A 211 1.01 12.41 20.72
N ASP A 212 1.71 13.50 21.05
CA ASP A 212 1.79 13.97 22.45
C ASP A 212 0.51 14.74 22.83
N LYS A 213 0.11 14.71 24.11
CA LYS A 213 -1.08 15.44 24.59
C LYS A 213 -0.95 16.93 24.28
N GLY A 214 -1.96 17.50 23.59
CA GLY A 214 -1.96 18.87 23.11
C GLY A 214 -1.15 19.04 21.81
N SER A 215 -0.94 17.95 21.08
CA SER A 215 -0.16 17.93 19.85
C SER A 215 -0.92 18.53 18.66
N VAL A 216 -0.17 18.96 17.67
CA VAL A 216 -0.65 19.36 16.33
C VAL A 216 -1.67 18.38 15.75
N MET A 217 -1.61 17.09 16.13
CA MET A 217 -2.53 16.05 15.63
C MET A 217 -3.96 16.19 16.19
N ASP A 218 -4.16 16.79 17.38
CA ASP A 218 -5.51 17.09 17.88
C ASP A 218 -6.17 18.19 17.01
N ASP A 219 -5.40 19.20 16.60
CA ASP A 219 -5.88 20.23 15.67
C ASP A 219 -6.20 19.64 14.28
N GLU A 220 -5.41 18.68 13.81
CA GLU A 220 -5.67 18.00 12.54
C GLU A 220 -6.91 17.10 12.62
N ARG A 221 -7.16 16.45 13.77
CA ARG A 221 -8.34 15.59 13.98
C ARG A 221 -9.65 16.37 13.83
N VAL A 222 -9.74 17.59 14.35
CA VAL A 222 -10.96 18.39 14.25
C VAL A 222 -11.23 18.93 12.86
N LYS A 223 -10.21 18.93 11.97
CA LYS A 223 -10.36 19.27 10.56
C LYS A 223 -10.93 18.09 9.73
N VAL A 224 -10.91 16.88 10.25
CA VAL A 224 -11.53 15.73 9.55
C VAL A 224 -13.05 15.80 9.77
N PRO A 225 -13.88 15.84 8.72
CA PRO A 225 -15.34 15.97 8.89
C PRO A 225 -15.98 14.90 9.78
N VAL A 226 -15.46 13.65 9.74
CA VAL A 226 -15.92 12.59 10.67
C VAL A 226 -15.33 12.70 12.08
N GLN A 227 -14.52 13.74 12.37
CA GLN A 227 -13.95 14.12 13.66
C GLN A 227 -13.16 13.02 14.38
N ARG A 228 -12.60 12.10 13.62
CA ARG A 228 -11.70 11.05 14.10
C ARG A 228 -10.71 10.65 13.02
N PHE A 229 -9.63 10.04 13.43
CA PHE A 229 -8.73 9.33 12.51
C PHE A 229 -9.33 7.97 12.14
N ALA A 230 -8.95 7.45 10.98
CA ALA A 230 -9.33 6.12 10.56
C ALA A 230 -8.61 5.06 11.41
N SER A 231 -9.25 3.92 11.60
CA SER A 231 -8.56 2.72 12.04
C SER A 231 -7.79 2.09 10.88
N MET A 232 -6.81 1.24 11.19
CA MET A 232 -6.06 0.51 10.17
C MET A 232 -6.94 -0.51 9.46
N GLU A 233 -7.96 -1.05 10.13
CA GLU A 233 -8.96 -1.97 9.55
C GLU A 233 -9.74 -1.31 8.43
N GLU A 234 -10.20 -0.06 8.62
CA GLU A 234 -10.96 0.67 7.61
C GLU A 234 -10.17 0.81 6.30
N ILE A 235 -8.87 1.09 6.39
CA ILE A 235 -8.01 1.19 5.22
C ILE A 235 -7.71 -0.19 4.62
N GLY A 236 -7.50 -1.20 5.47
CA GLY A 236 -7.31 -2.59 5.05
C GLY A 236 -8.50 -3.12 4.24
N ASP A 237 -9.73 -2.78 4.63
CA ASP A 237 -10.95 -3.17 3.93
C ASP A 237 -11.07 -2.50 2.55
N VAL A 238 -10.71 -1.22 2.43
CA VAL A 238 -10.67 -0.52 1.14
C VAL A 238 -9.60 -1.12 0.23
N ILE A 239 -8.44 -1.52 0.75
CA ILE A 239 -7.39 -2.19 -0.01
C ILE A 239 -7.91 -3.55 -0.52
N ALA A 240 -8.54 -4.35 0.32
CA ALA A 240 -9.13 -5.63 -0.09
C ALA A 240 -10.20 -5.45 -1.17
N PHE A 241 -11.07 -4.43 -1.06
CA PHE A 241 -12.02 -4.05 -2.11
C PHE A 241 -11.31 -3.70 -3.41
N LEU A 242 -10.26 -2.87 -3.39
CA LEU A 242 -9.52 -2.50 -4.59
C LEU A 242 -8.83 -3.68 -5.28
N HIS A 243 -8.53 -4.76 -4.58
CA HIS A 243 -8.01 -5.99 -5.18
C HIS A 243 -9.12 -6.89 -5.75
N SER A 244 -10.35 -6.77 -5.29
CA SER A 244 -11.45 -7.66 -5.62
C SER A 244 -12.06 -7.43 -7.02
N ASP A 245 -12.88 -8.39 -7.45
CA ASP A 245 -13.71 -8.29 -8.65
C ASP A 245 -14.83 -7.24 -8.52
N ALA A 246 -15.21 -6.85 -7.29
CA ALA A 246 -16.15 -5.76 -7.04
C ALA A 246 -15.65 -4.41 -7.56
N SER A 247 -14.31 -4.25 -7.64
CA SER A 247 -13.65 -3.08 -8.21
C SER A 247 -13.10 -3.31 -9.62
N SER A 248 -13.63 -4.29 -10.37
CA SER A 248 -13.09 -4.67 -11.69
C SER A 248 -13.09 -3.54 -12.72
N TYR A 249 -13.95 -2.54 -12.57
CA TYR A 249 -13.97 -1.36 -13.47
C TYR A 249 -13.27 -0.13 -12.87
N VAL A 250 -12.61 -0.29 -11.70
CA VAL A 250 -11.81 0.76 -11.06
C VAL A 250 -10.36 0.57 -11.49
N VAL A 251 -9.86 1.41 -12.39
CA VAL A 251 -8.52 1.33 -12.98
C VAL A 251 -7.90 2.72 -13.02
N GLY A 252 -6.66 2.84 -12.55
CA GLY A 252 -5.92 4.11 -12.50
C GLY A 252 -6.48 5.10 -11.47
N SER A 253 -7.37 4.65 -10.60
CA SER A 253 -7.96 5.49 -9.56
C SER A 253 -6.94 5.76 -8.45
N ALA A 254 -6.92 7.00 -7.97
CA ALA A 254 -6.33 7.38 -6.69
C ALA A 254 -7.49 7.58 -5.70
N LEU A 255 -7.96 6.46 -5.13
CA LEU A 255 -9.14 6.42 -4.27
C LEU A 255 -8.79 7.06 -2.92
N VAL A 256 -9.52 8.10 -2.56
CA VAL A 256 -9.35 8.79 -1.27
C VAL A 256 -10.19 8.10 -0.20
N ALA A 257 -9.57 7.85 0.97
CA ALA A 257 -10.22 7.32 2.17
C ALA A 257 -9.72 8.12 3.39
N ASP A 258 -10.28 9.31 3.60
CA ASP A 258 -9.75 10.34 4.49
C ASP A 258 -10.79 10.98 5.43
N GLY A 259 -11.98 10.39 5.54
CA GLY A 259 -13.04 10.92 6.38
C GLY A 259 -13.58 12.28 5.92
N GLY A 260 -13.36 12.64 4.65
CA GLY A 260 -13.79 13.88 4.04
C GLY A 260 -12.79 15.04 4.14
N PHE A 261 -11.57 14.78 4.60
CA PHE A 261 -10.55 15.83 4.80
C PHE A 261 -10.27 16.64 3.52
N THR A 262 -10.21 16.00 2.34
CA THR A 262 -9.81 16.66 1.09
C THR A 262 -10.95 17.27 0.28
N ILE A 263 -12.20 17.22 0.74
CA ILE A 263 -13.38 17.75 0.02
C ILE A 263 -13.91 19.07 0.58
N GLN A 264 -13.24 19.68 1.53
CA GLN A 264 -13.59 20.95 2.16
C GLN A 264 -12.66 22.09 1.74
#